data_38c3bde2543780e2f37c061fb8da25b9
#
_entry.id   38c3bde2543780e2f37c061fb8da25b9
#
_cell.length_a   1.000
_cell.length_b   1.000
_cell.length_c   1.000
_cell.angle_alpha   90.00
_cell.angle_beta   90.00
_cell.angle_gamma   90.00
#
_symmetry.space_group_name_H-M   'P 1'
#
loop_
_entity.id
_entity.type
_entity.pdbx_description
1 polymer ?
#
loop_
_entity_poly.entity_id
_entity_poly.type
_entity_poly.pdbx_seq_one_letter_code
_entity_poly.pdbx_strand_id
1 'polypeptide(L)'
;YLHECGADYVTVFQETYNSDKYETLHLAGHKRIFPYRVNAQERALKGGMRGVGFGALLGLDDFRKDAFATGYHAYLLQRKYPHAEIAFSCPRLRPIINNDRINPMDVHETQLLQVVCAYRLFMPFASITVSTRECARVRDNLVQIAATKISAGVSTGIGSHAKDIEDKGDDQFEISDGRSVDEIYNDLLKVGMQPVMSDYIYV
;
A
#
# COMPACT_ATOMS: atom_id res chain seq x y z
N TYR A 1 21.31 -3.48 -9.93
CA TYR A 1 21.93 -3.90 -8.67
C TYR A 1 20.93 -4.64 -7.76
N LEU A 2 19.83 -3.99 -7.28
CA LEU A 2 18.86 -4.66 -6.38
C LEU A 2 18.25 -5.92 -7.01
N HIS A 3 17.89 -5.85 -8.28
CA HIS A 3 17.38 -7.00 -9.02
C HIS A 3 18.44 -8.13 -9.12
N GLU A 4 19.68 -7.80 -9.41
CA GLU A 4 20.80 -8.75 -9.43
C GLU A 4 21.05 -9.40 -8.05
N CYS A 5 20.67 -8.71 -6.96
CA CYS A 5 20.72 -9.24 -5.60
C CYS A 5 19.46 -10.06 -5.22
N GLY A 6 18.54 -10.31 -6.14
CA GLY A 6 17.35 -11.14 -5.93
C GLY A 6 16.09 -10.36 -5.58
N ALA A 7 16.11 -9.01 -5.52
CA ALA A 7 14.89 -8.24 -5.38
C ALA A 7 14.14 -8.20 -6.72
N ASP A 8 12.89 -8.62 -6.74
CA ASP A 8 12.07 -8.71 -7.95
C ASP A 8 10.82 -7.82 -7.91
N TYR A 9 10.51 -7.23 -6.75
CA TYR A 9 9.32 -6.43 -6.55
C TYR A 9 9.60 -5.19 -5.67
N VAL A 10 8.98 -4.06 -6.01
CA VAL A 10 9.09 -2.85 -5.18
C VAL A 10 7.74 -2.16 -5.00
N THR A 11 7.44 -1.75 -3.79
CA THR A 11 6.29 -0.90 -3.47
C THR A 11 6.77 0.47 -3.02
N VAL A 12 6.26 1.52 -3.67
CA VAL A 12 6.58 2.90 -3.33
C VAL A 12 5.29 3.69 -3.24
N PHE A 13 4.96 4.17 -2.04
CA PHE A 13 3.83 5.09 -1.88
C PHE A 13 4.22 6.48 -2.32
N GLN A 14 3.41 7.07 -3.20
CA GLN A 14 3.58 8.45 -3.65
C GLN A 14 3.21 9.45 -2.55
N GLU A 15 2.40 9.06 -1.60
CA GLU A 15 1.76 9.84 -0.54
C GLU A 15 0.64 10.71 -1.10
N THR A 16 0.94 11.74 -1.88
CA THR A 16 -0.01 12.54 -2.67
C THR A 16 0.56 12.86 -4.04
N TYR A 17 -0.30 13.03 -5.03
CA TYR A 17 0.07 13.48 -6.38
C TYR A 17 -0.01 15.00 -6.54
N ASN A 18 -0.45 15.73 -5.52
CA ASN A 18 -0.36 17.17 -5.47
C ASN A 18 1.07 17.59 -5.13
N SER A 19 1.83 18.08 -6.11
CA SER A 19 3.23 18.47 -5.95
C SER A 19 3.44 19.56 -4.90
N ASP A 20 2.58 20.57 -4.89
CA ASP A 20 2.68 21.70 -3.97
C ASP A 20 2.45 21.24 -2.52
N LYS A 21 1.42 20.41 -2.33
CA LYS A 21 1.16 19.78 -1.02
C LYS A 21 2.30 18.87 -0.61
N TYR A 22 2.84 18.07 -1.55
CA TYR A 22 3.95 17.17 -1.31
C TYR A 22 5.19 17.91 -0.76
N GLU A 23 5.55 19.03 -1.37
CA GLU A 23 6.69 19.84 -0.96
C GLU A 23 6.52 20.42 0.46
N THR A 24 5.30 20.74 0.87
CA THR A 24 5.04 21.23 2.24
C THR A 24 5.14 20.13 3.30
N LEU A 25 5.00 18.88 2.93
CA LEU A 25 5.03 17.72 3.84
C LEU A 25 6.40 17.05 3.92
N HIS A 26 7.18 17.10 2.84
CA HIS A 26 8.46 16.40 2.74
C HIS A 26 9.64 17.38 2.70
N LEU A 27 10.00 17.92 3.86
CA LEU A 27 10.96 19.02 3.97
C LEU A 27 12.44 18.58 3.85
N ALA A 28 12.74 17.30 4.10
CA ALA A 28 14.11 16.78 4.14
C ALA A 28 14.22 15.35 3.64
N GLY A 29 15.44 14.87 3.44
CA GLY A 29 15.75 13.52 2.99
C GLY A 29 15.48 13.28 1.51
N HIS A 30 15.76 12.04 1.06
CA HIS A 30 15.62 11.65 -0.36
C HIS A 30 14.17 11.67 -0.85
N LYS A 31 13.20 11.51 0.06
CA LYS A 31 11.77 11.50 -0.25
C LYS A 31 11.24 12.87 -0.69
N ARG A 32 11.95 13.97 -0.37
CA ARG A 32 11.49 15.35 -0.66
C ARG A 32 11.37 15.68 -2.15
N ILE A 33 12.08 14.96 -3.02
CA ILE A 33 12.15 15.28 -4.44
C ILE A 33 10.96 14.61 -5.17
N PHE A 34 9.90 15.39 -5.39
CA PHE A 34 8.65 14.89 -6.00
C PHE A 34 8.86 14.20 -7.35
N PRO A 35 9.54 14.76 -8.37
CA PRO A 35 9.73 14.06 -9.64
C PRO A 35 10.52 12.76 -9.51
N TYR A 36 11.47 12.71 -8.59
CA TYR A 36 12.23 11.50 -8.31
C TYR A 36 11.32 10.41 -7.68
N ARG A 37 10.40 10.82 -6.81
CA ARG A 37 9.46 9.90 -6.15
C ARG A 37 8.44 9.32 -7.14
N VAL A 38 7.81 10.17 -7.95
CA VAL A 38 6.84 9.74 -8.99
C VAL A 38 7.45 8.73 -9.97
N ASN A 39 8.71 8.91 -10.33
CA ASN A 39 9.39 8.00 -11.28
C ASN A 39 9.99 6.74 -10.62
N ALA A 40 9.69 6.45 -9.36
CA ALA A 40 10.32 5.34 -8.64
C ALA A 40 9.94 3.98 -9.23
N GLN A 41 8.66 3.77 -9.53
CA GLN A 41 8.16 2.51 -10.11
C GLN A 41 8.73 2.28 -11.51
N GLU A 42 8.77 3.32 -12.33
CA GLU A 42 9.36 3.19 -13.67
C GLU A 42 10.86 2.87 -13.62
N ARG A 43 11.60 3.49 -12.69
CA ARG A 43 13.02 3.13 -12.50
C ARG A 43 13.19 1.69 -12.06
N ALA A 44 12.30 1.19 -11.19
CA ALA A 44 12.33 -0.20 -10.77
C ALA A 44 12.10 -1.17 -11.93
N LEU A 45 11.09 -0.91 -12.76
CA LEU A 45 10.81 -1.72 -13.96
C LEU A 45 11.97 -1.69 -14.97
N LYS A 46 12.58 -0.51 -15.19
CA LYS A 46 13.80 -0.38 -16.00
C LYS A 46 14.99 -1.15 -15.42
N GLY A 47 15.02 -1.32 -14.10
CA GLY A 47 16.04 -2.10 -13.39
C GLY A 47 15.79 -3.61 -13.39
N GLY A 48 14.74 -4.10 -14.04
CA GLY A 48 14.42 -5.52 -14.18
C GLY A 48 13.44 -6.07 -13.13
N MET A 49 12.83 -5.21 -12.30
CA MET A 49 11.82 -5.69 -11.35
C MET A 49 10.62 -6.30 -12.08
N ARG A 50 10.15 -7.44 -11.59
CA ARG A 50 8.97 -8.15 -12.10
C ARG A 50 7.68 -7.35 -11.90
N GLY A 51 7.57 -6.66 -10.79
CA GLY A 51 6.37 -5.91 -10.46
C GLY A 51 6.59 -4.69 -9.57
N VAL A 52 5.56 -3.85 -9.53
CA VAL A 52 5.59 -2.60 -8.77
C VAL A 52 4.24 -2.33 -8.08
N GLY A 53 4.33 -1.81 -6.86
CA GLY A 53 3.20 -1.41 -6.07
C GLY A 53 3.01 0.11 -6.04
N PHE A 54 1.76 0.54 -6.12
CA PHE A 54 1.31 1.92 -6.09
C PHE A 54 0.45 2.20 -4.87
N GLY A 55 0.44 3.44 -4.42
CA GLY A 55 -0.46 3.93 -3.41
C GLY A 55 -0.27 5.41 -3.12
N ALA A 56 -1.36 6.07 -2.79
CA ALA A 56 -1.37 7.36 -2.13
C ALA A 56 -1.87 7.19 -0.70
N LEU A 57 -1.46 8.06 0.22
CA LEU A 57 -2.00 8.11 1.56
C LEU A 57 -3.29 8.95 1.53
N LEU A 58 -4.42 8.26 1.37
CA LEU A 58 -5.72 8.88 1.17
C LEU A 58 -6.11 9.77 2.36
N GLY A 59 -6.32 11.04 2.10
CA GLY A 59 -6.63 12.05 3.11
C GLY A 59 -5.50 13.04 3.39
N LEU A 60 -4.32 12.89 2.80
CA LEU A 60 -3.30 13.95 2.82
C LEU A 60 -3.73 15.16 1.99
N ASP A 61 -4.41 14.91 0.87
CA ASP A 61 -5.03 15.91 0.01
C ASP A 61 -6.39 15.36 -0.48
N ASP A 62 -6.96 15.90 -1.53
CA ASP A 62 -8.20 15.41 -2.15
C ASP A 62 -8.04 13.93 -2.56
N PHE A 63 -8.67 13.04 -1.80
CA PHE A 63 -8.52 11.60 -1.98
C PHE A 63 -8.98 11.10 -3.36
N ARG A 64 -9.94 11.80 -3.99
CA ARG A 64 -10.43 11.41 -5.32
C ARG A 64 -9.39 11.68 -6.39
N LYS A 65 -8.72 12.84 -6.29
CA LYS A 65 -7.62 13.22 -7.19
C LYS A 65 -6.44 12.29 -7.01
N ASP A 66 -6.06 12.01 -5.77
CA ASP A 66 -4.96 11.09 -5.45
C ASP A 66 -5.25 9.66 -5.89
N ALA A 67 -6.47 9.15 -5.65
CA ALA A 67 -6.88 7.84 -6.12
C ALA A 67 -6.89 7.75 -7.65
N PHE A 68 -7.46 8.76 -8.33
CA PHE A 68 -7.46 8.82 -9.80
C PHE A 68 -6.02 8.85 -10.35
N ALA A 69 -5.18 9.72 -9.83
CA ALA A 69 -3.79 9.86 -10.28
C ALA A 69 -2.98 8.57 -10.05
N THR A 70 -3.19 7.89 -8.91
CA THR A 70 -2.58 6.59 -8.61
C THR A 70 -2.98 5.54 -9.66
N GLY A 71 -4.26 5.41 -9.91
CA GLY A 71 -4.77 4.46 -10.91
C GLY A 71 -4.28 4.77 -12.31
N TYR A 72 -4.32 6.04 -12.71
CA TYR A 72 -3.87 6.48 -14.02
C TYR A 72 -2.35 6.29 -14.22
N HIS A 73 -1.55 6.58 -13.20
CA HIS A 73 -0.11 6.32 -13.22
C HIS A 73 0.19 4.82 -13.41
N ALA A 74 -0.47 3.97 -12.65
CA ALA A 74 -0.33 2.52 -12.78
C ALA A 74 -0.73 2.04 -14.19
N TYR A 75 -1.84 2.53 -14.73
CA TYR A 75 -2.32 2.22 -16.08
C TYR A 75 -1.31 2.62 -17.16
N LEU A 76 -0.75 3.83 -17.08
CA LEU A 76 0.26 4.29 -18.03
C LEU A 76 1.52 3.43 -18.00
N LEU A 77 1.98 3.04 -16.80
CA LEU A 77 3.13 2.17 -16.67
C LEU A 77 2.84 0.75 -17.16
N GLN A 78 1.66 0.20 -16.90
CA GLN A 78 1.30 -1.11 -17.43
C GLN A 78 1.23 -1.12 -18.95
N ARG A 79 0.75 -0.06 -19.58
CA ARG A 79 0.79 0.08 -21.04
C ARG A 79 2.20 0.12 -21.61
N LYS A 80 3.13 0.73 -20.87
CA LYS A 80 4.55 0.83 -21.26
C LYS A 80 5.33 -0.44 -20.98
N TYR A 81 4.96 -1.15 -19.91
CA TYR A 81 5.57 -2.40 -19.45
C TYR A 81 4.48 -3.47 -19.29
N PRO A 82 3.99 -4.07 -20.39
CA PRO A 82 2.80 -4.93 -20.35
C PRO A 82 2.99 -6.22 -19.55
N HIS A 83 4.23 -6.64 -19.32
CA HIS A 83 4.56 -7.82 -18.52
C HIS A 83 4.72 -7.51 -17.02
N ALA A 84 4.68 -6.23 -16.63
CA ALA A 84 4.86 -5.86 -15.24
C ALA A 84 3.62 -6.25 -14.39
N GLU A 85 3.86 -6.86 -13.24
CA GLU A 85 2.84 -7.04 -12.23
C GLU A 85 2.53 -5.70 -11.55
N ILE A 86 1.25 -5.33 -11.51
CA ILE A 86 0.79 -4.10 -10.88
C ILE A 86 0.02 -4.43 -9.61
N ALA A 87 0.35 -3.73 -8.53
CA ALA A 87 -0.42 -3.81 -7.29
C ALA A 87 -0.79 -2.43 -6.75
N PHE A 88 -1.93 -2.38 -6.07
CA PHE A 88 -2.41 -1.22 -5.33
C PHE A 88 -2.43 -1.48 -3.84
N SER A 89 -2.10 -0.45 -3.07
CA SER A 89 -2.42 -0.32 -1.66
C SER A 89 -3.14 0.99 -1.44
N CYS A 90 -4.18 0.97 -0.61
CA CYS A 90 -5.05 2.13 -0.37
C CYS A 90 -5.00 2.53 1.11
N PRO A 91 -3.85 2.95 1.66
CA PRO A 91 -3.79 3.37 3.05
C PRO A 91 -4.57 4.67 3.24
N ARG A 92 -5.41 4.71 4.28
CA ARG A 92 -6.04 5.94 4.73
C ARG A 92 -5.16 6.63 5.76
N LEU A 93 -5.17 7.97 5.75
CA LEU A 93 -4.56 8.75 6.82
C LEU A 93 -5.25 8.41 8.15
N ARG A 94 -4.47 8.09 9.15
CA ARG A 94 -4.92 7.84 10.52
C ARG A 94 -4.33 8.92 11.43
N PRO A 95 -4.92 9.19 12.59
CA PRO A 95 -4.31 10.05 13.58
C PRO A 95 -2.87 9.62 13.83
N ILE A 96 -1.96 10.58 13.82
CA ILE A 96 -0.55 10.35 14.10
C ILE A 96 -0.34 10.66 15.58
N ILE A 97 0.24 9.72 16.31
CA ILE A 97 0.60 9.91 17.71
C ILE A 97 1.50 11.15 17.81
N ASN A 98 1.22 12.04 18.74
CA ASN A 98 1.95 13.29 18.97
C ASN A 98 1.89 14.34 17.83
N ASN A 99 0.90 14.29 16.94
CA ASN A 99 0.73 15.30 15.91
C ASN A 99 -0.73 15.74 15.72
N ASP A 100 -1.17 16.72 16.51
CA ASP A 100 -2.52 17.28 16.47
C ASP A 100 -2.79 18.15 15.22
N ARG A 101 -1.76 18.44 14.42
CA ARG A 101 -1.88 19.31 13.24
C ARG A 101 -2.37 18.57 11.98
N ILE A 102 -2.27 17.26 11.97
CA ILE A 102 -2.75 16.43 10.88
C ILE A 102 -4.08 15.81 11.28
N ASN A 103 -5.17 16.45 10.88
CA ASN A 103 -6.49 15.85 10.96
C ASN A 103 -6.63 14.85 9.80
N PRO A 104 -7.07 13.61 10.08
CA PRO A 104 -7.50 12.69 9.02
C PRO A 104 -8.61 13.37 8.22
N MET A 105 -8.38 13.65 6.95
CA MET A 105 -9.41 14.15 6.05
C MET A 105 -10.49 13.08 5.90
N ASP A 106 -11.70 13.48 5.49
CA ASP A 106 -12.95 12.70 5.48
C ASP A 106 -12.92 11.44 4.57
N VAL A 107 -11.93 10.58 4.77
CA VAL A 107 -11.83 9.29 4.08
C VAL A 107 -12.28 8.19 5.01
N HIS A 108 -13.56 7.91 4.99
CA HIS A 108 -14.18 6.84 5.77
C HIS A 108 -14.12 5.49 5.02
N GLU A 109 -14.66 4.45 5.63
CA GLU A 109 -14.69 3.09 5.06
C GLU A 109 -15.42 3.05 3.72
N THR A 110 -16.49 3.83 3.56
CA THR A 110 -17.27 3.92 2.31
C THR A 110 -16.43 4.46 1.17
N GLN A 111 -15.63 5.51 1.40
CA GLN A 111 -14.73 6.06 0.39
C GLN A 111 -13.60 5.09 0.06
N LEU A 112 -13.04 4.40 1.06
CA LEU A 112 -12.05 3.34 0.84
C LEU A 112 -12.61 2.24 -0.05
N LEU A 113 -13.80 1.72 0.28
CA LEU A 113 -14.48 0.69 -0.52
C LEU A 113 -14.71 1.17 -1.96
N GLN A 114 -15.16 2.41 -2.13
CA GLN A 114 -15.35 3.02 -3.45
C GLN A 114 -14.05 3.03 -4.27
N VAL A 115 -12.93 3.44 -3.67
CA VAL A 115 -11.62 3.48 -4.35
C VAL A 115 -11.16 2.06 -4.73
N VAL A 116 -11.26 1.11 -3.81
CA VAL A 116 -10.87 -0.29 -4.05
C VAL A 116 -11.69 -0.92 -5.16
N CYS A 117 -13.01 -0.73 -5.16
CA CYS A 117 -13.88 -1.20 -6.24
C CYS A 117 -13.57 -0.51 -7.58
N ALA A 118 -13.30 0.81 -7.56
CA ALA A 118 -12.91 1.53 -8.78
C ALA A 118 -11.62 0.98 -9.37
N TYR A 119 -10.59 0.69 -8.56
CA TYR A 119 -9.35 0.05 -9.05
C TYR A 119 -9.59 -1.33 -9.60
N ARG A 120 -10.43 -2.15 -8.95
CA ARG A 120 -10.78 -3.48 -9.45
C ARG A 120 -11.46 -3.43 -10.81
N LEU A 121 -12.37 -2.47 -11.02
CA LEU A 121 -13.05 -2.29 -12.31
C LEU A 121 -12.12 -1.71 -13.39
N PHE A 122 -11.26 -0.76 -13.02
CA PHE A 122 -10.36 -0.08 -13.95
C PHE A 122 -9.18 -0.96 -14.38
N MET A 123 -8.61 -1.73 -13.44
CA MET A 123 -7.47 -2.62 -13.69
C MET A 123 -7.76 -4.01 -13.10
N PRO A 124 -8.56 -4.83 -13.79
CA PRO A 124 -9.10 -6.08 -13.24
C PRO A 124 -8.04 -7.11 -12.86
N PHE A 125 -6.86 -7.06 -13.47
CA PHE A 125 -5.75 -7.98 -13.19
C PHE A 125 -4.76 -7.48 -12.12
N ALA A 126 -4.89 -6.23 -11.65
CA ALA A 126 -4.01 -5.71 -10.63
C ALA A 126 -4.27 -6.39 -9.27
N SER A 127 -3.21 -6.62 -8.53
CA SER A 127 -3.33 -7.00 -7.12
C SER A 127 -3.79 -5.81 -6.28
N ILE A 128 -4.64 -6.04 -5.29
CA ILE A 128 -5.06 -5.01 -4.33
C ILE A 128 -4.81 -5.54 -2.92
N THR A 129 -3.97 -4.83 -2.18
CA THR A 129 -3.60 -5.18 -0.80
C THR A 129 -4.41 -4.38 0.20
N VAL A 130 -5.05 -5.06 1.15
CA VAL A 130 -5.68 -4.42 2.30
C VAL A 130 -4.77 -4.49 3.52
N SER A 131 -4.56 -3.34 4.16
CA SER A 131 -3.62 -3.13 5.25
C SER A 131 -4.24 -3.42 6.62
N THR A 132 -3.40 -3.77 7.60
CA THR A 132 -3.73 -3.86 9.04
C THR A 132 -4.15 -2.54 9.69
N ARG A 133 -4.07 -1.42 8.97
CA ARG A 133 -4.64 -0.13 9.41
C ARG A 133 -6.17 -0.16 9.48
N GLU A 134 -6.80 -1.05 8.72
CA GLU A 134 -8.24 -1.24 8.73
C GLU A 134 -8.64 -2.31 9.76
N CYS A 135 -9.80 -2.14 10.39
CA CYS A 135 -10.32 -3.11 11.35
C CYS A 135 -10.69 -4.44 10.65
N ALA A 136 -10.74 -5.51 11.43
CA ALA A 136 -11.03 -6.87 10.95
C ALA A 136 -12.27 -6.92 10.06
N ARG A 137 -13.39 -6.32 10.50
CA ARG A 137 -14.64 -6.28 9.73
C ARG A 137 -14.48 -5.70 8.33
N VAL A 138 -13.76 -4.60 8.18
CA VAL A 138 -13.53 -3.95 6.88
C VAL A 138 -12.66 -4.82 6.00
N ARG A 139 -11.60 -5.38 6.56
CA ARG A 139 -10.66 -6.24 5.83
C ARG A 139 -11.31 -7.50 5.34
N ASP A 140 -12.09 -8.17 6.20
CA ASP A 140 -12.80 -9.41 5.85
C ASP A 140 -13.86 -9.20 4.74
N ASN A 141 -14.50 -8.03 4.72
CA ASN A 141 -15.40 -7.68 3.62
C ASN A 141 -14.64 -7.31 2.34
N LEU A 142 -13.54 -6.56 2.43
CA LEU A 142 -12.77 -6.14 1.25
C LEU A 142 -12.17 -7.32 0.48
N VAL A 143 -11.69 -8.37 1.16
CA VAL A 143 -11.17 -9.56 0.48
C VAL A 143 -12.26 -10.32 -0.25
N GLN A 144 -13.49 -10.31 0.24
CA GLN A 144 -14.62 -10.95 -0.43
C GLN A 144 -15.15 -10.13 -1.64
N ILE A 145 -14.87 -8.84 -1.69
CA ILE A 145 -15.39 -7.94 -2.74
C ILE A 145 -14.33 -7.73 -3.84
N ALA A 146 -13.11 -7.32 -3.47
CA ALA A 146 -12.17 -6.81 -4.45
C ALA A 146 -10.69 -6.97 -4.11
N ALA A 147 -10.30 -7.06 -2.84
CA ALA A 147 -8.90 -7.22 -2.46
C ALA A 147 -8.41 -8.64 -2.76
N THR A 148 -7.13 -8.75 -3.14
CA THR A 148 -6.50 -10.03 -3.48
C THR A 148 -5.33 -10.37 -2.56
N LYS A 149 -4.87 -9.40 -1.77
CA LYS A 149 -3.80 -9.59 -0.78
C LYS A 149 -4.22 -8.97 0.55
N ILE A 150 -3.88 -9.62 1.64
CA ILE A 150 -4.17 -9.17 3.01
C ILE A 150 -2.91 -9.27 3.86
N SER A 151 -2.56 -8.19 4.58
CA SER A 151 -1.44 -8.20 5.51
C SER A 151 -1.83 -8.91 6.83
N ALA A 152 -0.91 -9.60 7.48
CA ALA A 152 -1.14 -10.24 8.77
C ALA A 152 0.13 -10.20 9.62
N GLY A 153 -0.01 -10.19 10.94
CA GLY A 153 1.11 -10.26 11.88
C GLY A 153 2.10 -9.09 11.75
N VAL A 154 1.62 -7.89 11.38
CA VAL A 154 2.48 -6.73 11.11
C VAL A 154 2.85 -6.02 12.41
N SER A 155 4.11 -5.63 12.54
CA SER A 155 4.58 -4.66 13.53
C SER A 155 5.11 -3.42 12.83
N THR A 156 4.80 -2.23 13.37
CA THR A 156 5.23 -0.93 12.83
C THR A 156 6.25 -0.22 13.70
N GLY A 157 6.60 -0.82 14.85
CA GLY A 157 7.64 -0.28 15.74
C GLY A 157 9.01 -0.26 15.06
N ILE A 158 9.73 0.85 15.19
CA ILE A 158 11.10 0.98 14.67
C ILE A 158 11.98 -0.01 15.43
N GLY A 159 12.72 -0.85 14.70
CA GLY A 159 13.60 -1.88 15.30
C GLY A 159 12.89 -3.12 15.82
N SER A 160 11.58 -3.27 15.66
CA SER A 160 10.81 -4.42 16.18
C SER A 160 11.23 -5.78 15.62
N HIS A 161 12.00 -5.81 14.54
CA HIS A 161 12.58 -7.04 13.97
C HIS A 161 13.96 -7.39 14.54
N ALA A 162 14.59 -6.51 15.30
CA ALA A 162 15.85 -6.77 15.98
C ALA A 162 15.57 -7.24 17.42
N LYS A 163 16.00 -8.45 17.76
CA LYS A 163 15.70 -9.08 19.07
C LYS A 163 16.33 -8.39 20.27
N ASP A 164 17.31 -7.51 20.06
CA ASP A 164 18.20 -6.99 21.10
C ASP A 164 18.14 -5.45 21.29
N ILE A 165 17.11 -4.75 20.77
CA ILE A 165 17.01 -3.31 20.97
C ILE A 165 15.98 -3.03 22.07
N GLU A 166 16.46 -2.57 23.23
CA GLU A 166 15.63 -2.17 24.38
C GLU A 166 14.81 -0.90 24.11
N ASP A 167 15.21 -0.08 23.12
CA ASP A 167 14.55 1.18 22.77
C ASP A 167 13.70 0.97 21.48
N LYS A 168 12.47 0.50 21.66
CA LYS A 168 11.49 0.42 20.57
C LYS A 168 11.01 1.83 20.29
N GLY A 169 11.36 2.37 19.13
CA GLY A 169 10.81 3.65 18.67
C GLY A 169 9.29 3.62 18.56
N ASP A 170 8.66 4.79 18.58
CA ASP A 170 7.22 4.94 18.50
C ASP A 170 6.65 4.29 17.23
N ASP A 171 5.46 3.73 17.33
CA ASP A 171 4.74 3.17 16.19
C ASP A 171 4.46 4.24 15.14
N GLN A 172 4.75 3.96 13.88
CA GLN A 172 4.51 4.91 12.78
C GLN A 172 3.03 5.21 12.57
N PHE A 173 2.16 4.25 12.89
CA PHE A 173 0.70 4.38 12.84
C PHE A 173 0.03 3.26 13.65
N GLU A 174 -1.22 3.48 14.03
CA GLU A 174 -2.03 2.51 14.75
C GLU A 174 -2.36 1.29 13.87
N ILE A 175 -2.11 0.09 14.40
CA ILE A 175 -2.57 -1.17 13.83
C ILE A 175 -3.97 -1.45 14.41
N SER A 176 -4.98 -1.49 13.55
CA SER A 176 -6.37 -1.73 13.95
C SER A 176 -6.74 -3.22 13.97
N ASP A 177 -6.06 -4.04 13.15
CA ASP A 177 -6.23 -5.49 13.13
C ASP A 177 -4.89 -6.18 13.39
N GLY A 178 -4.72 -6.65 14.62
CA GLY A 178 -3.52 -7.32 15.10
C GLY A 178 -3.51 -8.84 14.92
N ARG A 179 -4.47 -9.41 14.16
CA ARG A 179 -4.52 -10.86 13.94
C ARG A 179 -3.21 -11.40 13.35
N SER A 180 -2.79 -12.54 13.85
CA SER A 180 -1.66 -13.30 13.33
C SER A 180 -1.92 -13.87 11.93
N VAL A 181 -0.88 -14.38 11.29
CA VAL A 181 -1.00 -15.07 9.99
C VAL A 181 -1.93 -16.26 10.10
N ASP A 182 -1.82 -17.07 11.15
CA ASP A 182 -2.65 -18.27 11.35
C ASP A 182 -4.12 -17.93 11.57
N GLU A 183 -4.41 -16.86 12.32
CA GLU A 183 -5.79 -16.40 12.51
C GLU A 183 -6.42 -15.94 11.20
N ILE A 184 -5.73 -15.11 10.41
CA ILE A 184 -6.21 -14.67 9.10
C ILE A 184 -6.37 -15.85 8.15
N TYR A 185 -5.41 -16.79 8.14
CA TYR A 185 -5.47 -17.99 7.31
C TYR A 185 -6.75 -18.78 7.60
N ASN A 186 -7.01 -19.06 8.89
CA ASN A 186 -8.19 -19.83 9.30
C ASN A 186 -9.50 -19.05 9.03
N ASP A 187 -9.51 -17.74 9.20
CA ASP A 187 -10.70 -16.94 8.93
C ASP A 187 -11.05 -16.92 7.43
N LEU A 188 -10.06 -16.86 6.55
CA LEU A 188 -10.26 -16.98 5.10
C LEU A 188 -10.82 -18.35 4.70
N LEU A 189 -10.32 -19.44 5.30
CA LEU A 189 -10.86 -20.78 5.07
C LEU A 189 -12.33 -20.89 5.48
N LYS A 190 -12.74 -20.30 6.61
CA LYS A 190 -14.12 -20.31 7.08
C LYS A 190 -15.11 -19.68 6.10
N VAL A 191 -14.67 -18.70 5.32
CA VAL A 191 -15.50 -18.05 4.28
C VAL A 191 -15.30 -18.65 2.89
N GLY A 192 -14.67 -19.81 2.80
CA GLY A 192 -14.50 -20.57 1.54
C GLY A 192 -13.39 -20.02 0.62
N MET A 193 -12.51 -19.18 1.13
CA MET A 193 -11.34 -18.70 0.39
C MET A 193 -10.15 -19.60 0.64
N GLN A 194 -9.27 -19.72 -0.35
CA GLN A 194 -8.00 -20.43 -0.22
C GLN A 194 -6.85 -19.42 -0.05
N PRO A 195 -6.27 -19.29 1.15
CA PRO A 195 -5.08 -18.47 1.33
C PRO A 195 -3.88 -19.06 0.58
N VAL A 196 -3.16 -18.21 -0.15
CA VAL A 196 -1.93 -18.58 -0.86
C VAL A 196 -0.76 -17.87 -0.21
N MET A 197 0.17 -18.64 0.33
CA MET A 197 1.33 -18.13 1.09
C MET A 197 2.59 -17.98 0.23
N SER A 198 2.60 -18.55 -0.96
CA SER A 198 3.69 -18.43 -1.93
C SER A 198 3.40 -17.33 -2.95
N ASP A 199 4.44 -16.65 -3.38
CA ASP A 199 4.36 -15.73 -4.51
C ASP A 199 4.25 -16.50 -5.83
N TYR A 200 3.88 -15.79 -6.92
CA TYR A 200 3.74 -16.43 -8.23
C TYR A 200 5.00 -17.14 -8.67
N ILE A 201 4.84 -18.38 -9.09
CA ILE A 201 5.81 -19.06 -9.91
C ILE A 201 5.27 -18.97 -11.35
N TYR A 202 5.89 -18.14 -12.17
CA TYR A 202 5.66 -18.23 -13.61
C TYR A 202 6.32 -19.53 -14.11
N VAL A 203 5.52 -20.46 -14.56
CA VAL A 203 5.99 -21.67 -15.23
C VAL A 203 6.08 -21.38 -16.72
#